data_6a42768bdc921bb4235c2d033d2c157c
#
_entry.id   6a42768bdc921bb4235c2d033d2c157c
#
_cell.length_a   1.000
_cell.length_b   1.000
_cell.length_c   1.000
_cell.angle_alpha   90.00
_cell.angle_beta   90.00
_cell.angle_gamma   90.00
#
_symmetry.space_group_name_H-M   'P 1'
#
loop_
_entity.id
_entity.type
_entity.pdbx_description
1 polymer ?
#
loop_
_entity_poly.entity_id
_entity_poly.type
_entity_poly.pdbx_seq_one_letter_code
_entity_poly.pdbx_strand_id
1 'polypeptide(L)'
;MSKVTYVPKPRYENPMGERLGLGRDDLNREAKLARLLEDLQGKIRTLIPVSVDWHIAEAEGTGALPLPEGWRQWPVLTPRSVWGTTQKHTWLVAEITIPLEAAGGTFAINITSNWRTMQGATDPQCLAYLDGEILQAIDGNHTELVIARDAVPGQVHLLHVNAFTFDERPMVGFQTEMILRDDRIEALFHDLE
;
A
#
# COMPACT_ATOMS: atom_id res chain seq x y z
N MET A 1 -20.38 7.87 -65.77
CA MET A 1 -20.70 8.20 -64.37
C MET A 1 -21.06 6.91 -63.66
N SER A 2 -20.12 6.38 -62.87
CA SER A 2 -20.32 5.12 -62.14
C SER A 2 -21.06 5.41 -60.84
N LYS A 3 -22.22 4.77 -60.62
CA LYS A 3 -22.99 4.87 -59.36
C LYS A 3 -22.26 4.10 -58.30
N VAL A 4 -21.76 4.80 -57.31
CA VAL A 4 -21.21 4.16 -56.06
C VAL A 4 -22.42 3.66 -55.27
N THR A 5 -22.57 2.33 -55.22
CA THR A 5 -23.58 1.69 -54.39
C THR A 5 -23.08 1.64 -52.96
N TYR A 6 -23.71 2.38 -52.05
CA TYR A 6 -23.42 2.33 -50.61
C TYR A 6 -23.80 0.95 -50.08
N VAL A 7 -22.80 0.19 -49.61
CA VAL A 7 -23.00 -1.05 -48.85
C VAL A 7 -22.99 -0.69 -47.38
N PRO A 8 -24.08 -0.82 -46.64
CA PRO A 8 -24.10 -0.57 -45.21
C PRO A 8 -23.17 -1.57 -44.52
N LYS A 9 -22.32 -1.07 -43.61
CA LYS A 9 -21.51 -1.92 -42.77
C LYS A 9 -22.40 -2.85 -41.94
N PRO A 10 -22.03 -4.15 -41.79
CA PRO A 10 -22.79 -5.06 -40.95
C PRO A 10 -22.91 -4.48 -39.52
N ARG A 11 -24.13 -4.51 -38.95
CA ARG A 11 -24.34 -4.16 -37.55
C ARG A 11 -23.52 -5.11 -36.71
N TYR A 12 -22.69 -4.55 -35.87
CA TYR A 12 -21.93 -5.36 -34.88
C TYR A 12 -22.96 -5.92 -33.89
N GLU A 13 -23.24 -7.20 -34.01
CA GLU A 13 -24.06 -7.94 -33.04
C GLU A 13 -23.19 -8.17 -31.80
N ASN A 14 -23.65 -7.68 -30.66
CA ASN A 14 -22.98 -7.91 -29.36
C ASN A 14 -23.65 -9.08 -28.64
N PRO A 15 -23.18 -10.32 -28.85
CA PRO A 15 -23.82 -11.52 -28.29
C PRO A 15 -23.80 -11.58 -26.78
N MET A 16 -22.93 -10.78 -26.11
CA MET A 16 -22.85 -10.73 -24.64
C MET A 16 -23.95 -9.81 -24.08
N GLY A 17 -24.26 -8.69 -24.73
CA GLY A 17 -25.34 -7.79 -24.34
C GLY A 17 -26.72 -8.46 -24.42
N GLU A 18 -26.96 -9.26 -25.48
CA GLU A 18 -28.20 -10.03 -25.60
C GLU A 18 -28.38 -11.08 -24.49
N ARG A 19 -27.29 -11.75 -24.07
CA ARG A 19 -27.32 -12.73 -22.97
C ARG A 19 -27.66 -12.10 -21.61
N LEU A 20 -27.31 -10.85 -21.40
CA LEU A 20 -27.55 -10.11 -20.14
C LEU A 20 -28.83 -9.28 -20.20
N GLY A 21 -29.51 -9.22 -21.34
CA GLY A 21 -30.69 -8.36 -21.54
C GLY A 21 -30.37 -6.87 -21.51
N LEU A 22 -29.11 -6.49 -21.70
CA LEU A 22 -28.66 -5.10 -21.66
C LEU A 22 -28.79 -4.43 -23.01
N GLY A 23 -29.38 -3.24 -23.04
CA GLY A 23 -29.45 -2.39 -24.22
C GLY A 23 -28.06 -1.79 -24.56
N ARG A 24 -27.91 -1.32 -25.80
CA ARG A 24 -26.69 -0.68 -26.30
C ARG A 24 -26.28 0.54 -25.44
N ASP A 25 -27.26 1.28 -24.94
CA ASP A 25 -27.01 2.44 -24.07
C ASP A 25 -26.55 2.04 -22.67
N ASP A 26 -27.03 0.91 -22.15
CA ASP A 26 -26.62 0.38 -20.86
C ASP A 26 -25.17 -0.10 -20.91
N LEU A 27 -24.78 -0.83 -21.97
CA LEU A 27 -23.39 -1.24 -22.19
C LEU A 27 -22.44 -0.04 -22.34
N ASN A 28 -22.90 1.05 -22.96
CA ASN A 28 -22.13 2.28 -23.07
C ASN A 28 -21.96 2.97 -21.70
N ARG A 29 -22.98 2.91 -20.84
CA ARG A 29 -22.93 3.46 -19.46
C ARG A 29 -21.99 2.66 -18.59
N GLU A 30 -22.08 1.33 -18.61
CA GLU A 30 -21.18 0.44 -17.89
C GLU A 30 -19.71 0.64 -18.30
N ALA A 31 -19.45 0.73 -19.61
CA ALA A 31 -18.09 0.98 -20.10
C ALA A 31 -17.56 2.35 -19.69
N LYS A 32 -18.42 3.38 -19.59
CA LYS A 32 -18.03 4.70 -19.09
C LYS A 32 -17.76 4.68 -17.59
N LEU A 33 -18.61 3.99 -16.82
CA LEU A 33 -18.43 3.83 -15.38
C LEU A 33 -17.12 3.09 -15.07
N ALA A 34 -16.87 1.98 -15.76
CA ALA A 34 -15.62 1.23 -15.58
C ALA A 34 -14.38 2.08 -15.83
N ARG A 35 -14.37 2.91 -16.88
CA ARG A 35 -13.27 3.84 -17.16
C ARG A 35 -13.14 4.93 -16.11
N LEU A 36 -14.25 5.45 -15.60
CA LEU A 36 -14.24 6.42 -14.52
C LEU A 36 -13.66 5.83 -13.25
N LEU A 37 -14.08 4.62 -12.89
CA LEU A 37 -13.55 3.90 -11.73
C LEU A 37 -12.03 3.65 -11.86
N GLU A 38 -11.56 3.22 -13.03
CA GLU A 38 -10.13 3.04 -13.32
C GLU A 38 -9.35 4.37 -13.18
N ASP A 39 -9.88 5.46 -13.72
CA ASP A 39 -9.26 6.79 -13.63
C ASP A 39 -9.23 7.31 -12.18
N LEU A 40 -10.30 7.12 -11.41
CA LEU A 40 -10.36 7.48 -9.99
C LEU A 40 -9.38 6.63 -9.18
N GLN A 41 -9.35 5.31 -9.39
CA GLN A 41 -8.43 4.40 -8.70
C GLN A 41 -6.97 4.82 -8.89
N GLY A 42 -6.59 5.22 -10.11
CA GLY A 42 -5.25 5.72 -10.40
C GLY A 42 -4.91 7.06 -9.72
N LYS A 43 -5.91 7.80 -9.20
CA LYS A 43 -5.73 9.09 -8.55
C LYS A 43 -5.82 9.05 -7.02
N ILE A 44 -6.29 7.95 -6.45
CA ILE A 44 -6.42 7.80 -4.99
C ILE A 44 -5.06 7.94 -4.31
N ARG A 45 -4.00 7.41 -4.93
CA ARG A 45 -2.64 7.35 -4.37
C ARG A 45 -1.63 8.00 -5.29
N THR A 46 -0.89 8.96 -4.75
CA THR A 46 0.26 9.56 -5.42
C THR A 46 1.54 9.20 -4.67
N LEU A 47 2.50 8.59 -5.36
CA LEU A 47 3.81 8.28 -4.78
C LEU A 47 4.61 9.56 -4.59
N ILE A 48 5.23 9.70 -3.42
CA ILE A 48 6.16 10.77 -3.09
C ILE A 48 7.58 10.17 -3.10
N PRO A 49 8.51 10.70 -3.91
CA PRO A 49 9.85 10.13 -4.07
C PRO A 49 10.77 10.52 -2.90
N VAL A 50 10.45 10.06 -1.71
CA VAL A 50 11.27 10.24 -0.50
C VAL A 50 11.69 8.87 0.01
N SER A 51 12.95 8.75 0.40
CA SER A 51 13.47 7.55 1.04
C SER A 51 13.48 7.69 2.55
N VAL A 52 13.34 6.56 3.24
CA VAL A 52 13.41 6.46 4.70
C VAL A 52 14.53 5.50 5.08
N ASP A 53 15.36 5.91 6.02
CA ASP A 53 16.38 5.06 6.59
C ASP A 53 15.76 4.22 7.72
N TRP A 54 15.66 2.93 7.50
CA TRP A 54 15.18 1.98 8.49
C TRP A 54 16.35 1.38 9.26
N HIS A 55 16.36 1.57 10.58
CA HIS A 55 17.29 0.92 11.47
C HIS A 55 16.72 -0.43 11.90
N ILE A 56 17.60 -1.45 11.98
CA ILE A 56 17.18 -2.82 12.25
C ILE A 56 18.00 -3.47 13.34
N ALA A 57 17.33 -4.20 14.24
CA ALA A 57 17.98 -5.08 15.20
C ALA A 57 17.08 -6.27 15.57
N GLU A 58 17.68 -7.39 15.98
CA GLU A 58 16.96 -8.47 16.63
C GLU A 58 16.45 -7.99 18.00
N ALA A 59 15.18 -8.24 18.28
CA ALA A 59 14.58 -7.85 19.55
C ALA A 59 14.88 -8.90 20.63
N GLU A 60 15.08 -8.44 21.85
CA GLU A 60 15.14 -9.33 23.00
C GLU A 60 13.72 -9.81 23.39
N GLY A 61 13.59 -11.10 23.69
CA GLY A 61 12.33 -11.69 24.08
C GLY A 61 11.22 -11.53 23.04
N THR A 62 10.08 -10.99 23.46
CA THR A 62 8.90 -10.80 22.58
C THR A 62 8.93 -9.51 21.76
N GLY A 63 9.99 -8.70 21.89
CA GLY A 63 10.02 -7.39 21.24
C GLY A 63 8.91 -6.44 21.73
N ALA A 64 8.55 -6.54 23.02
CA ALA A 64 7.57 -5.65 23.62
C ALA A 64 8.15 -4.24 23.85
N LEU A 65 7.24 -3.24 23.90
CA LEU A 65 7.63 -1.88 24.28
C LEU A 65 8.15 -1.82 25.74
N PRO A 66 9.01 -0.85 26.07
CA PRO A 66 9.45 0.26 25.24
C PRO A 66 10.52 -0.12 24.22
N LEU A 67 10.62 0.66 23.14
CA LEU A 67 11.69 0.56 22.17
C LEU A 67 13.05 0.80 22.87
N PRO A 68 14.06 -0.06 22.67
CA PRO A 68 15.36 0.10 23.30
C PRO A 68 16.01 1.46 22.99
N GLU A 69 16.61 2.07 24.02
CA GLU A 69 17.41 3.27 23.84
C GLU A 69 18.58 3.00 22.89
N GLY A 70 18.99 4.01 22.11
CA GLY A 70 20.13 3.89 21.19
C GLY A 70 19.81 3.20 19.86
N TRP A 71 18.56 2.96 19.53
CA TRP A 71 18.15 2.37 18.25
C TRP A 71 18.73 3.09 17.02
N ARG A 72 19.02 4.39 17.10
CA ARG A 72 19.67 5.15 16.01
C ARG A 72 21.07 4.69 15.68
N GLN A 73 21.68 3.87 16.54
CA GLN A 73 23.00 3.28 16.31
C GLN A 73 22.92 1.89 15.65
N TRP A 74 21.69 1.35 15.48
CA TRP A 74 21.50 0.08 14.79
C TRP A 74 21.86 0.19 13.31
N PRO A 75 22.25 -0.92 12.69
CA PRO A 75 22.48 -0.95 11.25
C PRO A 75 21.28 -0.42 10.45
N VAL A 76 21.57 0.32 9.37
CA VAL A 76 20.55 0.73 8.43
C VAL A 76 20.26 -0.42 7.46
N LEU A 77 18.99 -0.71 7.30
CA LEU A 77 18.50 -1.72 6.37
C LEU A 77 18.70 -1.24 4.93
N THR A 78 19.32 -2.04 4.10
CA THR A 78 19.45 -1.79 2.67
C THR A 78 18.42 -2.59 1.88
N PRO A 79 18.07 -2.22 0.64
CA PRO A 79 17.10 -2.96 -0.18
C PRO A 79 17.44 -4.44 -0.42
N ARG A 80 18.69 -4.85 -0.19
CA ARG A 80 19.16 -6.23 -0.34
C ARG A 80 19.46 -6.90 1.00
N SER A 81 19.20 -6.23 2.09
CA SER A 81 19.44 -6.81 3.42
C SER A 81 18.57 -8.04 3.62
N VAL A 82 19.19 -9.03 4.25
CA VAL A 82 18.51 -10.25 4.70
C VAL A 82 18.32 -10.12 6.20
N TRP A 83 17.13 -10.39 6.71
CA TRP A 83 16.79 -10.21 8.10
C TRP A 83 15.77 -11.25 8.55
N GLY A 84 15.50 -11.26 9.85
CA GLY A 84 14.60 -12.23 10.46
C GLY A 84 15.22 -13.63 10.54
N THR A 85 15.08 -14.25 11.68
CA THR A 85 15.49 -15.63 11.94
C THR A 85 14.33 -16.37 12.57
N THR A 86 14.35 -17.70 12.49
CA THR A 86 13.27 -18.56 12.99
C THR A 86 12.91 -18.25 14.43
N GLN A 87 11.63 -18.00 14.66
CA GLN A 87 11.04 -17.72 15.98
C GLN A 87 11.65 -16.53 16.71
N LYS A 88 12.02 -15.49 15.95
CA LYS A 88 12.60 -14.27 16.48
C LYS A 88 11.76 -13.04 16.15
N HIS A 89 11.83 -12.09 17.06
CA HIS A 89 11.33 -10.75 16.82
C HIS A 89 12.45 -9.86 16.29
N THR A 90 12.10 -8.98 15.37
CA THR A 90 12.99 -8.01 14.76
C THR A 90 12.35 -6.63 14.85
N TRP A 91 13.12 -5.66 15.36
CA TRP A 91 12.74 -4.25 15.30
C TRP A 91 13.18 -3.62 14.00
N LEU A 92 12.27 -2.90 13.37
CA LEU A 92 12.52 -2.01 12.24
C LEU A 92 12.03 -0.63 12.66
N VAL A 93 12.90 0.36 12.68
CA VAL A 93 12.61 1.69 13.26
C VAL A 93 13.06 2.79 12.31
N ALA A 94 12.21 3.78 12.11
CA ALA A 94 12.51 4.94 11.29
C ALA A 94 11.89 6.23 11.84
N GLU A 95 12.57 7.35 11.65
CA GLU A 95 11.96 8.68 11.78
C GLU A 95 11.38 9.10 10.43
N ILE A 96 10.10 9.44 10.45
CA ILE A 96 9.34 9.84 9.28
C ILE A 96 9.09 11.33 9.35
N THR A 97 9.74 12.08 8.47
CA THR A 97 9.44 13.52 8.32
C THR A 97 8.37 13.70 7.26
N ILE A 98 7.30 14.39 7.61
CA ILE A 98 6.22 14.71 6.66
C ILE A 98 6.75 15.67 5.60
N PRO A 99 6.71 15.29 4.32
CA PRO A 99 7.22 16.11 3.24
C PRO A 99 6.26 17.27 2.90
N LEU A 100 6.77 18.28 2.21
CA LEU A 100 5.99 19.47 1.84
C LEU A 100 4.79 19.13 0.95
N GLU A 101 4.96 18.15 0.08
CA GLU A 101 3.96 17.68 -0.87
C GLU A 101 2.71 17.09 -0.18
N ALA A 102 2.86 16.65 1.08
CA ALA A 102 1.76 16.06 1.85
C ALA A 102 0.93 17.10 2.62
N ALA A 103 1.23 18.39 2.50
CA ALA A 103 0.57 19.46 3.27
C ALA A 103 -0.96 19.39 3.18
N GLY A 104 -1.62 19.25 4.33
CA GLY A 104 -3.09 19.24 4.45
C GLY A 104 -3.78 18.00 3.87
N GLY A 105 -3.02 16.98 3.43
CA GLY A 105 -3.53 15.72 2.90
C GLY A 105 -3.38 14.57 3.88
N THR A 106 -3.81 13.38 3.48
CA THR A 106 -3.55 12.14 4.21
C THR A 106 -2.22 11.55 3.75
N PHE A 107 -1.24 11.56 4.63
CA PHE A 107 0.08 11.00 4.40
C PHE A 107 0.17 9.58 4.94
N ALA A 108 0.59 8.66 4.10
CA ALA A 108 0.70 7.25 4.43
C ALA A 108 2.04 6.66 3.96
N ILE A 109 2.39 5.50 4.50
CA ILE A 109 3.54 4.70 4.08
C ILE A 109 3.02 3.31 3.70
N ASN A 110 3.36 2.87 2.50
CA ASN A 110 3.16 1.50 2.08
C ASN A 110 4.40 0.69 2.39
N ILE A 111 4.24 -0.42 3.10
CA ILE A 111 5.33 -1.33 3.46
C ILE A 111 5.19 -2.62 2.69
N THR A 112 6.24 -3.01 1.96
CA THR A 112 6.29 -4.28 1.25
C THR A 112 7.47 -5.12 1.68
N SER A 113 7.27 -6.43 1.72
CA SER A 113 8.28 -7.44 2.02
C SER A 113 7.95 -8.71 1.21
N ASN A 114 8.77 -9.72 1.30
CA ASN A 114 8.45 -11.00 0.68
C ASN A 114 7.51 -11.84 1.58
N TRP A 115 6.30 -11.32 1.79
CA TRP A 115 5.26 -11.99 2.57
C TRP A 115 5.03 -13.43 2.11
N ARG A 116 4.92 -14.34 3.07
CA ARG A 116 4.65 -15.76 2.83
C ARG A 116 3.48 -16.21 3.70
N THR A 117 2.72 -17.19 3.22
CA THR A 117 1.67 -17.82 4.02
C THR A 117 2.13 -19.23 4.36
N MET A 118 2.17 -19.53 5.66
CA MET A 118 2.51 -20.83 6.20
C MET A 118 1.48 -21.27 7.24
N GLN A 119 0.96 -22.49 7.08
CA GLN A 119 -0.03 -23.04 8.02
C GLN A 119 -1.22 -22.09 8.31
N GLY A 120 -1.60 -21.29 7.31
CA GLY A 120 -2.69 -20.31 7.43
C GLY A 120 -2.32 -18.98 8.08
N ALA A 121 -1.06 -18.77 8.47
CA ALA A 121 -0.57 -17.48 8.98
C ALA A 121 0.37 -16.81 7.98
N THR A 122 0.37 -15.48 7.96
CA THR A 122 1.32 -14.68 7.18
C THR A 122 2.66 -14.59 7.90
N ASP A 123 3.76 -14.76 7.17
CA ASP A 123 5.12 -14.63 7.68
C ASP A 123 5.87 -13.53 6.88
N PRO A 124 6.43 -12.51 7.52
CA PRO A 124 6.42 -12.22 8.96
C PRO A 124 5.05 -11.73 9.46
N GLN A 125 4.81 -11.89 10.75
CA GLN A 125 3.72 -11.20 11.45
C GLN A 125 4.25 -9.87 11.96
N CYS A 126 3.69 -8.78 11.51
CA CYS A 126 4.18 -7.44 11.84
C CYS A 126 3.14 -6.63 12.61
N LEU A 127 3.61 -5.89 13.61
CA LEU A 127 2.81 -4.91 14.34
C LEU A 127 3.51 -3.55 14.28
N ALA A 128 2.82 -2.56 13.74
CA ALA A 128 3.32 -1.21 13.63
C ALA A 128 2.90 -0.35 14.83
N TYR A 129 3.80 0.54 15.23
CA TYR A 129 3.58 1.55 16.26
C TYR A 129 3.99 2.91 15.72
N LEU A 130 3.19 3.92 16.01
CA LEU A 130 3.47 5.31 15.68
C LEU A 130 3.57 6.11 16.97
N ASP A 131 4.68 6.78 17.19
CA ASP A 131 4.96 7.60 18.37
C ASP A 131 4.74 6.86 19.72
N GLY A 132 4.98 5.54 19.71
CA GLY A 132 4.84 4.67 20.88
C GLY A 132 3.47 4.01 21.04
N GLU A 133 2.49 4.37 20.24
CA GLU A 133 1.14 3.78 20.28
C GLU A 133 0.96 2.75 19.15
N ILE A 134 0.17 1.70 19.43
CA ILE A 134 -0.16 0.69 18.40
C ILE A 134 -0.93 1.36 17.27
N LEU A 135 -0.42 1.22 16.05
CA LEU A 135 -1.08 1.72 14.86
C LEU A 135 -1.95 0.63 14.20
N GLN A 136 -1.33 -0.43 13.70
CA GLN A 136 -2.03 -1.59 13.12
C GLN A 136 -1.10 -2.78 12.92
N ALA A 137 -1.69 -3.95 12.68
CA ALA A 137 -0.96 -5.09 12.13
C ALA A 137 -0.70 -4.91 10.63
N ILE A 138 0.43 -5.45 10.15
CA ILE A 138 0.81 -5.40 8.74
C ILE A 138 0.96 -6.82 8.22
N ASP A 139 0.38 -7.08 7.07
CA ASP A 139 0.53 -8.32 6.31
C ASP A 139 0.46 -8.03 4.80
N GLY A 140 0.43 -9.08 3.97
CA GLY A 140 0.37 -8.91 2.50
C GLY A 140 -0.88 -8.19 1.97
N ASN A 141 -1.94 -8.04 2.77
CA ASN A 141 -3.17 -7.35 2.40
C ASN A 141 -3.31 -5.98 3.08
N HIS A 142 -2.62 -5.76 4.20
CA HIS A 142 -2.69 -4.56 5.03
C HIS A 142 -1.31 -3.89 5.09
N THR A 143 -0.87 -3.35 3.97
CA THR A 143 0.47 -2.83 3.78
C THR A 143 0.57 -1.31 3.99
N GLU A 144 -0.55 -0.58 3.93
CA GLU A 144 -0.59 0.88 4.02
C GLU A 144 -0.85 1.34 5.45
N LEU A 145 0.05 2.18 5.96
CA LEU A 145 0.00 2.79 7.29
C LEU A 145 -0.29 4.29 7.15
N VAL A 146 -1.42 4.76 7.67
CA VAL A 146 -1.71 6.19 7.74
C VAL A 146 -0.88 6.82 8.87
N ILE A 147 0.05 7.69 8.49
CA ILE A 147 0.94 8.38 9.44
C ILE A 147 0.31 9.68 9.94
N ALA A 148 -0.32 10.44 9.06
CA ALA A 148 -0.99 11.68 9.44
C ALA A 148 -2.19 11.95 8.53
N ARG A 149 -3.29 12.44 9.11
CA ARG A 149 -4.37 13.13 8.42
C ARG A 149 -4.17 14.64 8.63
N ASP A 150 -4.56 15.45 7.64
CA ASP A 150 -4.26 16.89 7.65
C ASP A 150 -2.76 17.17 7.91
N ALA A 151 -1.91 16.45 7.17
CA ALA A 151 -0.48 16.39 7.38
C ALA A 151 0.21 17.76 7.44
N VAL A 152 1.06 17.95 8.45
CA VAL A 152 1.81 19.17 8.65
C VAL A 152 3.27 18.96 8.23
N PRO A 153 3.74 19.61 7.17
CA PRO A 153 5.12 19.47 6.70
C PRO A 153 6.16 19.78 7.78
N GLY A 154 7.21 18.95 7.80
CA GLY A 154 8.28 19.07 8.77
C GLY A 154 7.98 18.43 10.14
N GLN A 155 6.76 18.00 10.40
CA GLN A 155 6.47 17.16 11.57
C GLN A 155 7.20 15.83 11.45
N VAL A 156 7.79 15.37 12.55
CA VAL A 156 8.54 14.11 12.60
C VAL A 156 7.79 13.12 13.46
N HIS A 157 7.59 11.93 12.93
CA HIS A 157 6.97 10.80 13.62
C HIS A 157 7.96 9.66 13.77
N LEU A 158 7.91 8.96 14.89
CA LEU A 158 8.66 7.73 15.11
C LEU A 158 7.80 6.53 14.73
N LEU A 159 8.12 5.92 13.60
CA LEU A 159 7.48 4.68 13.15
C LEU A 159 8.38 3.50 13.48
N HIS A 160 7.86 2.52 14.19
CA HIS A 160 8.56 1.27 14.41
C HIS A 160 7.65 0.07 14.17
N VAL A 161 8.25 -0.99 13.66
CA VAL A 161 7.59 -2.25 13.35
C VAL A 161 8.26 -3.37 14.12
N ASN A 162 7.48 -4.10 14.88
CA ASN A 162 7.90 -5.38 15.44
C ASN A 162 7.49 -6.48 14.49
N ALA A 163 8.45 -7.18 13.92
CA ALA A 163 8.24 -8.27 12.98
C ALA A 163 8.63 -9.60 13.62
N PHE A 164 7.68 -10.52 13.75
CA PHE A 164 7.92 -11.89 14.18
C PHE A 164 8.04 -12.81 12.98
N THR A 165 9.14 -13.54 12.87
CA THR A 165 9.38 -14.54 11.82
C THR A 165 9.36 -15.94 12.40
N PHE A 166 8.63 -16.86 11.77
CA PHE A 166 8.55 -18.26 12.20
C PHE A 166 9.09 -19.26 11.16
N ASP A 167 9.28 -18.85 9.90
CA ASP A 167 9.92 -19.65 8.86
C ASP A 167 11.45 -19.69 9.09
N GLU A 168 12.08 -20.79 8.70
CA GLU A 168 13.54 -20.94 8.73
C GLU A 168 14.24 -20.08 7.66
N ARG A 169 13.50 -19.68 6.62
CA ARG A 169 14.02 -18.83 5.54
C ARG A 169 13.99 -17.38 5.93
N PRO A 170 15.12 -16.68 5.93
CA PRO A 170 15.12 -15.27 6.27
C PRO A 170 14.30 -14.43 5.27
N MET A 171 13.82 -13.28 5.73
CA MET A 171 13.16 -12.29 4.90
C MET A 171 14.17 -11.57 4.03
N VAL A 172 13.77 -11.21 2.82
CA VAL A 172 14.58 -10.42 1.88
C VAL A 172 13.84 -9.14 1.55
N GLY A 173 14.50 -8.03 1.80
CA GLY A 173 13.93 -6.72 1.54
C GLY A 173 12.86 -6.32 2.57
N PHE A 174 12.75 -5.06 2.76
CA PHE A 174 11.69 -4.36 3.44
C PHE A 174 11.66 -3.01 2.77
N GLN A 175 10.68 -2.82 1.89
CA GLN A 175 10.62 -1.63 1.06
C GLN A 175 9.46 -0.76 1.52
N THR A 176 9.68 0.53 1.43
CA THR A 176 8.66 1.50 1.80
C THR A 176 8.50 2.53 0.71
N GLU A 177 7.25 2.90 0.49
CA GLU A 177 6.86 3.96 -0.42
C GLU A 177 6.04 4.98 0.36
N MET A 178 6.38 6.24 0.22
CA MET A 178 5.56 7.32 0.76
C MET A 178 4.43 7.65 -0.18
N ILE A 179 3.24 7.82 0.37
CA ILE A 179 2.01 7.99 -0.38
C ILE A 179 1.27 9.22 0.14
N LEU A 180 0.86 10.08 -0.79
CA LEU A 180 -0.22 11.03 -0.56
C LEU A 180 -1.51 10.37 -1.00
N ARG A 181 -2.47 10.22 -0.10
CA ARG A 181 -3.78 9.66 -0.37
C ARG A 181 -4.82 10.76 -0.48
N ASP A 182 -5.64 10.70 -1.52
CA ASP A 182 -6.80 11.58 -1.67
C ASP A 182 -8.05 10.88 -1.15
N ASP A 183 -8.40 11.16 0.11
CA ASP A 183 -9.55 10.55 0.78
C ASP A 183 -10.89 10.92 0.12
N ARG A 184 -10.96 12.04 -0.63
CA ARG A 184 -12.18 12.46 -1.33
C ARG A 184 -12.38 11.64 -2.60
N ILE A 185 -11.28 11.40 -3.33
CA ILE A 185 -11.31 10.52 -4.51
C ILE A 185 -11.62 9.08 -4.08
N GLU A 186 -11.02 8.61 -2.98
CA GLU A 186 -11.28 7.28 -2.43
C GLU A 186 -12.75 7.12 -2.03
N ALA A 187 -13.33 8.08 -1.32
CA ALA A 187 -14.76 8.08 -0.97
C ALA A 187 -15.65 8.05 -2.23
N LEU A 188 -15.35 8.90 -3.22
CA LEU A 188 -16.11 8.92 -4.47
C LEU A 188 -16.00 7.59 -5.23
N PHE A 189 -14.82 6.96 -5.23
CA PHE A 189 -14.61 5.66 -5.85
C PHE A 189 -15.53 4.61 -5.23
N HIS A 190 -15.57 4.53 -3.89
CA HIS A 190 -16.42 3.57 -3.17
C HIS A 190 -17.92 3.86 -3.30
N ASP A 191 -18.31 5.13 -3.48
CA ASP A 191 -19.71 5.48 -3.72
C ASP A 191 -20.21 5.04 -5.12
N LEU A 192 -19.29 4.85 -6.05
CA LEU A 192 -19.59 4.48 -7.44
C LEU A 192 -19.43 2.97 -7.73
N GLU A 193 -18.74 2.22 -6.89
CA GLU A 193 -18.49 0.78 -7.02
C GLU A 193 -19.72 -0.06 -6.57
#